data_5f0b457ab98849babe3fb2cb6a54f06d
#
_entry.id   5f0b457ab98849babe3fb2cb6a54f06d
#
_cell.length_a   1.000
_cell.length_b   1.000
_cell.length_c   1.000
_cell.angle_alpha   90.00
_cell.angle_beta   90.00
_cell.angle_gamma   90.00
#
_symmetry.space_group_name_H-M   'P 1'
#
loop_
_entity.id
_entity.type
_entity.pdbx_description
1 polymer ?
#
loop_
_entity_poly.entity_id
_entity_poly.type
_entity_poly.pdbx_seq_one_letter_code
_entity_poly.pdbx_strand_id
1 'polypeptide(L)'
;VVDGLQIEGSFRAHQVPITMEKPEEHLPLLQEWLESYHPEELFDENGRLIPELAELAPKGNARLGSNPHANGGLLLKDLRLPDFRTYGIDVDPGKTKAQDMIELGGYIRDIFNLNQDNKNFRIFGPDESMSNRLYKVFEEQKRDWQADLLDTDDCLARDGRIMDGMLSEHMCEGWLEGYLLTGRHGFFASYEAFIRIVDSMAAQHAKWLKVCNQLSWRQPIASLNFILTSNVWQQDHNG
;
A
#
# COMPACT_ATOMS: atom_id res chain seq x y z
N VAL A 1 -28.25 -9.17 25.82
CA VAL A 1 -29.62 -8.70 25.47
C VAL A 1 -29.78 -7.30 26.05
N VAL A 2 -30.26 -6.34 25.25
CA VAL A 2 -30.53 -4.97 25.69
C VAL A 2 -32.01 -4.67 25.35
N ASP A 3 -32.77 -4.15 26.29
CA ASP A 3 -34.21 -3.86 26.14
C ASP A 3 -35.03 -5.05 25.58
N GLY A 4 -34.68 -6.28 25.97
CA GLY A 4 -35.34 -7.49 25.50
C GLY A 4 -34.93 -7.95 24.09
N LEU A 5 -34.02 -7.25 23.43
CA LEU A 5 -33.53 -7.57 22.07
C LEU A 5 -32.17 -8.24 22.13
N GLN A 6 -31.98 -9.28 21.34
CA GLN A 6 -30.66 -9.90 21.17
C GLN A 6 -29.74 -8.95 20.38
N ILE A 7 -28.58 -8.64 20.95
CA ILE A 7 -27.55 -7.76 20.32
C ILE A 7 -26.45 -8.62 19.73
N GLU A 8 -25.83 -9.44 20.55
CA GLU A 8 -24.75 -10.31 20.12
C GLU A 8 -25.18 -11.24 18.98
N GLY A 9 -24.36 -11.38 17.95
CA GLY A 9 -24.67 -12.20 16.78
C GLY A 9 -25.77 -11.63 15.86
N SER A 10 -26.22 -10.39 16.08
CA SER A 10 -27.22 -9.72 15.23
C SER A 10 -26.68 -8.43 14.61
N PHE A 11 -27.37 -7.90 13.59
CA PHE A 11 -27.05 -6.61 13.00
C PHE A 11 -27.08 -5.45 14.00
N ARG A 12 -27.77 -5.62 15.13
CA ARG A 12 -27.86 -4.59 16.17
C ARG A 12 -26.53 -4.34 16.88
N ALA A 13 -25.59 -5.29 16.82
CA ALA A 13 -24.24 -5.09 17.35
C ALA A 13 -23.47 -3.96 16.64
N HIS A 14 -23.85 -3.64 15.41
CA HIS A 14 -23.27 -2.50 14.66
C HIS A 14 -23.81 -1.14 15.13
N GLN A 15 -24.96 -1.12 15.78
CA GLN A 15 -25.59 0.08 16.33
C GLN A 15 -25.01 0.38 17.73
N VAL A 16 -25.39 1.50 18.33
CA VAL A 16 -25.07 1.82 19.73
C VAL A 16 -26.21 1.30 20.62
N PRO A 17 -26.16 0.04 21.07
CA PRO A 17 -27.27 -0.58 21.77
C PRO A 17 -27.46 -0.10 23.22
N ILE A 18 -26.39 0.48 23.79
CA ILE A 18 -26.39 1.05 25.15
C ILE A 18 -26.30 2.56 25.01
N THR A 19 -27.31 3.26 25.52
CA THR A 19 -27.40 4.72 25.43
C THR A 19 -27.51 5.33 26.82
N MET A 20 -27.21 6.60 26.97
CA MET A 20 -27.36 7.34 28.25
C MET A 20 -28.77 7.86 28.48
N GLU A 21 -29.73 7.47 27.64
CA GLU A 21 -31.15 7.81 27.84
C GLU A 21 -31.76 7.04 28.99
N LYS A 22 -31.21 5.83 29.27
CA LYS A 22 -31.65 4.96 30.40
C LYS A 22 -30.44 4.55 31.25
N PRO A 23 -29.75 5.48 31.91
CA PRO A 23 -28.49 5.16 32.59
C PRO A 23 -28.64 4.12 33.71
N GLU A 24 -29.75 4.14 34.44
CA GLU A 24 -29.98 3.20 35.53
C GLU A 24 -30.12 1.74 35.06
N GLU A 25 -30.58 1.53 33.83
CA GLU A 25 -30.74 0.20 33.24
C GLU A 25 -29.49 -0.20 32.43
N HIS A 26 -28.89 0.75 31.70
CA HIS A 26 -27.84 0.46 30.75
C HIS A 26 -26.41 0.44 31.34
N LEU A 27 -26.15 1.22 32.38
CA LEU A 27 -24.84 1.22 33.03
C LEU A 27 -24.47 -0.14 33.66
N PRO A 28 -25.37 -0.83 34.37
CA PRO A 28 -25.05 -2.16 34.89
C PRO A 28 -24.77 -3.18 33.77
N LEU A 29 -25.51 -3.11 32.65
CA LEU A 29 -25.27 -3.97 31.49
C LEU A 29 -23.91 -3.70 30.83
N LEU A 30 -23.51 -2.42 30.73
CA LEU A 30 -22.23 -2.05 30.23
C LEU A 30 -21.11 -2.53 31.13
N GLN A 31 -21.27 -2.35 32.44
CA GLN A 31 -20.30 -2.80 33.43
C GLN A 31 -20.13 -4.33 33.37
N GLU A 32 -21.21 -5.10 33.42
CA GLU A 32 -21.19 -6.56 33.30
C GLU A 32 -20.47 -7.01 32.01
N TRP A 33 -20.75 -6.33 30.90
CA TRP A 33 -20.08 -6.62 29.62
C TRP A 33 -18.59 -6.33 29.68
N LEU A 34 -18.15 -5.18 30.21
CA LEU A 34 -16.74 -4.84 30.34
C LEU A 34 -16.02 -5.78 31.32
N GLU A 35 -16.63 -6.14 32.44
CA GLU A 35 -16.07 -7.08 33.39
C GLU A 35 -15.93 -8.50 32.83
N SER A 36 -16.77 -8.89 31.87
CA SER A 36 -16.66 -10.19 31.19
C SER A 36 -15.38 -10.39 30.38
N TYR A 37 -14.64 -9.33 30.10
CA TYR A 37 -13.31 -9.38 29.48
C TYR A 37 -12.18 -9.65 30.49
N HIS A 38 -12.46 -9.74 31.77
CA HIS A 38 -11.50 -9.99 32.83
C HIS A 38 -10.28 -9.03 32.76
N PRO A 39 -10.51 -7.70 32.80
CA PRO A 39 -9.42 -6.74 32.70
C PRO A 39 -8.36 -6.87 33.80
N GLU A 40 -8.72 -7.43 34.96
CA GLU A 40 -7.82 -7.72 36.06
C GLU A 40 -6.73 -8.76 35.70
N GLU A 41 -6.92 -9.57 34.66
CA GLU A 41 -5.91 -10.49 34.16
C GLU A 41 -4.87 -9.78 33.29
N LEU A 42 -5.17 -8.56 32.81
CA LEU A 42 -4.33 -7.81 31.88
C LEU A 42 -3.69 -6.58 32.53
N PHE A 43 -4.36 -5.99 33.52
CA PHE A 43 -3.97 -4.72 34.13
C PHE A 43 -3.95 -4.82 35.65
N ASP A 44 -3.01 -4.08 36.25
CA ASP A 44 -2.94 -3.92 37.72
C ASP A 44 -4.02 -2.95 38.23
N GLU A 45 -4.08 -2.78 39.57
CA GLU A 45 -5.00 -1.86 40.24
C GLU A 45 -4.90 -0.39 39.83
N ASN A 46 -3.79 -0.02 39.20
CA ASN A 46 -3.54 1.34 38.67
C ASN A 46 -3.84 1.45 37.16
N GLY A 47 -4.39 0.41 36.57
CA GLY A 47 -4.68 0.34 35.12
C GLY A 47 -3.42 0.20 34.26
N ARG A 48 -2.30 -0.26 34.80
CA ARG A 48 -1.08 -0.52 34.04
C ARG A 48 -1.06 -1.98 33.59
N LEU A 49 -0.58 -2.20 32.38
CA LEU A 49 -0.37 -3.55 31.86
C LEU A 49 0.53 -4.35 32.81
N ILE A 50 0.13 -5.58 33.16
CA ILE A 50 0.94 -6.45 34.02
C ILE A 50 2.33 -6.68 33.40
N PRO A 51 3.40 -6.87 34.22
CA PRO A 51 4.79 -6.94 33.74
C PRO A 51 5.01 -7.99 32.66
N GLU A 52 4.42 -9.16 32.78
CA GLU A 52 4.57 -10.29 31.87
C GLU A 52 4.09 -9.94 30.45
N LEU A 53 2.98 -9.19 30.35
CA LEU A 53 2.48 -8.71 29.05
C LEU A 53 3.27 -7.50 28.56
N ALA A 54 3.69 -6.63 29.47
CA ALA A 54 4.50 -5.46 29.10
C ALA A 54 5.85 -5.86 28.50
N GLU A 55 6.41 -7.00 28.90
CA GLU A 55 7.66 -7.52 28.34
C GLU A 55 7.55 -8.00 26.89
N LEU A 56 6.35 -8.37 26.44
CA LEU A 56 6.10 -8.76 25.03
C LEU A 56 6.18 -7.57 24.09
N ALA A 57 6.03 -6.36 24.61
CA ALA A 57 6.07 -5.14 23.78
C ALA A 57 7.49 -4.92 23.23
N PRO A 58 7.64 -4.61 21.93
CA PRO A 58 8.94 -4.32 21.36
C PRO A 58 9.61 -3.14 22.04
N LYS A 59 10.93 -3.22 22.26
CA LYS A 59 11.76 -2.22 22.95
C LYS A 59 12.78 -1.60 22.00
N GLY A 60 13.15 -0.35 22.27
CA GLY A 60 14.19 0.37 21.51
C GLY A 60 13.89 0.38 20.00
N ASN A 61 14.86 0.00 19.18
CA ASN A 61 14.77 0.00 17.72
C ASN A 61 13.80 -1.05 17.14
N ALA A 62 13.30 -1.97 17.96
CA ALA A 62 12.26 -2.90 17.54
C ALA A 62 10.87 -2.26 17.50
N ARG A 63 10.67 -1.09 18.12
CA ARG A 63 9.41 -0.35 18.04
C ARG A 63 9.20 0.17 16.62
N LEU A 64 7.97 0.06 16.10
CA LEU A 64 7.63 0.52 14.76
C LEU A 64 8.06 1.98 14.52
N GLY A 65 7.75 2.89 15.45
CA GLY A 65 8.12 4.30 15.34
C GLY A 65 9.62 4.62 15.45
N SER A 66 10.43 3.65 15.90
CA SER A 66 11.90 3.78 15.96
C SER A 66 12.60 3.08 14.81
N ASN A 67 11.87 2.26 14.03
CA ASN A 67 12.42 1.53 12.90
C ASN A 67 12.59 2.49 11.72
N PRO A 68 13.81 2.64 11.15
CA PRO A 68 14.06 3.55 10.02
C PRO A 68 13.25 3.20 8.76
N HIS A 69 12.81 1.95 8.63
CA HIS A 69 11.95 1.52 7.53
C HIS A 69 10.46 1.88 7.71
N ALA A 70 10.05 2.29 8.90
CA ALA A 70 8.65 2.52 9.22
C ALA A 70 8.35 3.89 9.83
N ASN A 71 9.37 4.68 10.20
CA ASN A 71 9.17 5.96 10.88
C ASN A 71 8.78 7.13 9.97
N GLY A 72 8.59 6.88 8.71
CA GLY A 72 8.07 7.87 7.79
C GLY A 72 9.12 8.76 7.12
N GLY A 73 10.05 8.16 6.42
CA GLY A 73 10.86 8.90 5.47
C GLY A 73 12.34 9.06 5.80
N LEU A 74 12.87 8.38 6.81
CA LEU A 74 14.32 8.36 7.03
C LEU A 74 15.12 7.80 5.85
N LEU A 75 14.48 6.95 5.03
CA LEU A 75 15.07 6.40 3.82
C LEU A 75 14.74 7.21 2.56
N LEU A 76 14.08 8.36 2.73
CA LEU A 76 13.74 9.23 1.60
C LEU A 76 15.03 9.78 0.97
N LYS A 77 15.20 9.48 -0.30
CA LYS A 77 16.24 10.03 -1.17
C LYS A 77 15.59 10.37 -2.50
N ASP A 78 15.95 11.51 -3.05
CA ASP A 78 15.44 11.90 -4.36
C ASP A 78 15.83 10.88 -5.43
N LEU A 79 14.92 10.65 -6.35
CA LEU A 79 15.23 9.86 -7.54
C LEU A 79 16.11 10.66 -8.48
N ARG A 80 17.15 10.02 -8.97
CA ARG A 80 17.90 10.49 -10.13
C ARG A 80 17.07 10.15 -11.37
N LEU A 81 16.69 11.16 -12.11
CA LEU A 81 15.84 11.03 -13.27
C LEU A 81 16.65 11.29 -14.56
N PRO A 82 16.45 10.52 -15.62
CA PRO A 82 17.03 10.85 -16.91
C PRO A 82 16.33 12.08 -17.52
N ASP A 83 16.94 12.71 -18.51
CA ASP A 83 16.27 13.80 -19.23
C ASP A 83 15.13 13.22 -20.08
N PHE A 84 13.89 13.49 -19.68
CA PHE A 84 12.70 12.97 -20.36
C PHE A 84 12.62 13.39 -21.84
N ARG A 85 13.28 14.49 -22.24
CA ARG A 85 13.27 14.98 -23.62
C ARG A 85 13.95 14.01 -24.57
N THR A 86 14.87 13.18 -24.08
CA THR A 86 15.57 12.18 -24.89
C THR A 86 14.71 11.00 -25.31
N TYR A 87 13.50 10.88 -24.72
CA TYR A 87 12.50 9.86 -25.07
C TYR A 87 11.42 10.39 -26.02
N GLY A 88 11.52 11.67 -26.41
CA GLY A 88 10.66 12.24 -27.43
C GLY A 88 10.93 11.59 -28.78
N ILE A 89 9.87 11.34 -29.54
CA ILE A 89 9.96 10.80 -30.90
C ILE A 89 9.58 11.85 -31.93
N ASP A 90 10.25 11.82 -33.06
CA ASP A 90 9.85 12.64 -34.19
C ASP A 90 8.62 12.00 -34.87
N VAL A 91 7.56 12.79 -35.02
CA VAL A 91 6.29 12.33 -35.58
C VAL A 91 6.11 12.91 -36.98
N ASP A 92 6.04 12.02 -37.97
CA ASP A 92 5.58 12.37 -39.32
C ASP A 92 4.06 12.06 -39.38
N PRO A 93 3.20 13.09 -39.46
CA PRO A 93 1.76 12.91 -39.41
C PRO A 93 1.24 11.92 -40.45
N GLY A 94 0.46 10.95 -40.00
CA GLY A 94 -0.12 9.89 -40.82
C GLY A 94 0.82 8.74 -41.19
N LYS A 95 2.11 8.79 -40.81
CA LYS A 95 3.10 7.76 -41.13
C LYS A 95 3.71 7.13 -39.87
N THR A 96 4.04 7.94 -38.86
CA THR A 96 4.66 7.44 -37.63
C THR A 96 3.65 6.68 -36.80
N LYS A 97 4.03 5.45 -36.44
CA LYS A 97 3.30 4.65 -35.45
C LYS A 97 4.16 4.52 -34.20
N ALA A 98 3.66 4.99 -33.09
CA ALA A 98 4.35 4.92 -31.81
C ALA A 98 3.35 4.67 -30.68
N GLN A 99 3.86 4.27 -29.54
CA GLN A 99 3.09 4.03 -28.34
C GLN A 99 3.81 4.68 -27.16
N ASP A 100 3.15 5.62 -26.53
CA ASP A 100 3.68 6.41 -25.41
C ASP A 100 4.17 5.53 -24.24
N MET A 101 3.43 4.47 -23.92
CA MET A 101 3.79 3.55 -22.85
C MET A 101 5.09 2.77 -23.12
N ILE A 102 5.44 2.51 -24.38
CA ILE A 102 6.73 1.87 -24.74
C ILE A 102 7.88 2.83 -24.44
N GLU A 103 7.73 4.10 -24.79
CA GLU A 103 8.75 5.10 -24.52
C GLU A 103 8.85 5.40 -23.02
N LEU A 104 7.71 5.46 -22.30
CA LEU A 104 7.67 5.54 -20.86
C LEU A 104 8.37 4.34 -20.20
N GLY A 105 8.19 3.13 -20.74
CA GLY A 105 8.89 1.93 -20.27
C GLY A 105 10.41 2.07 -20.35
N GLY A 106 10.93 2.68 -21.44
CA GLY A 106 12.35 3.02 -21.57
C GLY A 106 12.83 4.03 -20.53
N TYR A 107 12.06 5.09 -20.32
CA TYR A 107 12.32 6.09 -19.29
C TYR A 107 12.40 5.47 -17.89
N ILE A 108 11.43 4.61 -17.55
CA ILE A 108 11.38 3.92 -16.25
C ILE A 108 12.54 2.94 -16.08
N ARG A 109 12.91 2.20 -17.14
CA ARG A 109 14.11 1.37 -17.15
C ARG A 109 15.35 2.17 -16.71
N ASP A 110 15.52 3.35 -17.28
CA ASP A 110 16.68 4.18 -17.01
C ASP A 110 16.61 4.85 -15.62
N ILE A 111 15.42 5.06 -15.05
CA ILE A 111 15.27 5.39 -13.62
C ILE A 111 15.82 4.26 -12.75
N PHE A 112 15.52 3.00 -13.06
CA PHE A 112 16.08 1.87 -12.33
C PHE A 112 17.62 1.88 -12.40
N ASN A 113 18.19 2.09 -13.57
CA ASN A 113 19.63 2.12 -13.79
C ASN A 113 20.32 3.22 -12.99
N LEU A 114 19.78 4.42 -13.00
CA LEU A 114 20.33 5.55 -12.27
C LEU A 114 20.27 5.38 -10.76
N ASN A 115 19.36 4.55 -10.23
CA ASN A 115 19.11 4.39 -8.80
C ASN A 115 19.43 2.98 -8.26
N GLN A 116 20.26 2.21 -8.96
CA GLN A 116 20.64 0.86 -8.56
C GLN A 116 21.32 0.79 -7.19
N ASP A 117 22.17 1.76 -6.88
CA ASP A 117 22.87 1.87 -5.61
C ASP A 117 21.94 2.15 -4.41
N ASN A 118 20.90 2.95 -4.63
CA ASN A 118 19.91 3.28 -3.60
C ASN A 118 18.83 2.23 -3.44
N LYS A 119 18.51 1.47 -4.48
CA LYS A 119 17.42 0.48 -4.54
C LYS A 119 16.09 1.03 -3.99
N ASN A 120 15.80 2.30 -4.29
CA ASN A 120 14.69 3.05 -3.70
C ASN A 120 13.51 3.28 -4.66
N PHE A 121 13.40 2.46 -5.70
CA PHE A 121 12.32 2.55 -6.68
C PHE A 121 11.74 1.18 -7.00
N ARG A 122 10.41 1.04 -7.06
CA ARG A 122 9.70 -0.20 -7.41
C ARG A 122 8.46 0.09 -8.26
N ILE A 123 8.06 -0.89 -9.05
CA ILE A 123 6.77 -0.97 -9.73
C ILE A 123 5.90 -1.97 -8.98
N PHE A 124 4.61 -1.67 -8.87
CA PHE A 124 3.58 -2.56 -8.33
C PHE A 124 2.44 -2.65 -9.33
N GLY A 125 2.00 -3.86 -9.64
CA GLY A 125 0.94 -4.09 -10.59
C GLY A 125 0.38 -5.50 -10.52
N PRO A 126 -0.88 -5.69 -10.95
CA PRO A 126 -1.57 -6.99 -10.87
C PRO A 126 -1.30 -7.86 -12.12
N ASP A 127 -0.04 -8.19 -12.40
CA ASP A 127 0.42 -8.96 -13.58
C ASP A 127 0.14 -8.25 -14.92
N GLU A 128 0.27 -6.94 -14.93
CA GLU A 128 -0.08 -6.14 -16.11
C GLU A 128 1.07 -5.34 -16.73
N SER A 129 2.31 -5.50 -16.24
CA SER A 129 3.46 -4.73 -16.77
C SER A 129 3.70 -4.96 -18.26
N MET A 130 3.52 -6.19 -18.75
CA MET A 130 3.67 -6.51 -20.17
C MET A 130 2.53 -5.92 -21.01
N SER A 131 1.30 -6.11 -20.58
CA SER A 131 0.11 -5.62 -21.29
C SER A 131 -0.02 -4.09 -21.21
N ASN A 132 0.46 -3.48 -20.15
CA ASN A 132 0.63 -2.02 -20.03
C ASN A 132 1.80 -1.46 -20.85
N ARG A 133 2.48 -2.32 -21.62
CA ARG A 133 3.58 -1.97 -22.53
C ARG A 133 4.82 -1.42 -21.84
N LEU A 134 4.99 -1.73 -20.57
CA LEU A 134 6.17 -1.35 -19.78
C LEU A 134 7.33 -2.36 -19.93
N TYR A 135 7.25 -3.28 -20.85
CA TYR A 135 8.16 -4.43 -20.97
C TYR A 135 9.66 -4.07 -21.09
N LYS A 136 10.00 -2.86 -21.53
CA LYS A 136 11.40 -2.38 -21.55
C LYS A 136 12.04 -2.38 -20.16
N VAL A 137 11.25 -2.34 -19.08
CA VAL A 137 11.79 -2.41 -17.71
C VAL A 137 12.47 -3.74 -17.41
N PHE A 138 12.05 -4.81 -18.07
CA PHE A 138 12.63 -6.15 -17.90
C PHE A 138 14.01 -6.32 -18.57
N GLU A 139 14.48 -5.35 -19.35
CA GLU A 139 15.86 -5.32 -19.85
C GLU A 139 16.85 -5.16 -18.68
N GLU A 140 16.46 -4.51 -17.60
CA GLU A 140 17.32 -4.18 -16.44
C GLU A 140 16.82 -4.73 -15.11
N GLN A 141 15.53 -5.07 -15.00
CA GLN A 141 14.92 -5.51 -13.77
C GLN A 141 14.17 -6.82 -13.95
N LYS A 142 13.81 -7.43 -12.83
CA LYS A 142 13.05 -8.66 -12.79
C LYS A 142 11.84 -8.51 -11.87
N ARG A 143 10.86 -9.38 -12.06
CA ARG A 143 9.75 -9.53 -11.12
C ARG A 143 10.27 -10.11 -9.82
N ASP A 144 9.80 -9.59 -8.71
CA ASP A 144 9.98 -10.20 -7.40
C ASP A 144 9.16 -11.49 -7.33
N TRP A 145 9.84 -12.60 -7.03
CA TRP A 145 9.22 -13.90 -6.98
C TRP A 145 9.72 -14.70 -5.79
N GLN A 146 8.81 -15.07 -4.89
CA GLN A 146 9.14 -15.73 -3.63
C GLN A 146 8.87 -17.24 -3.64
N ALA A 147 8.18 -17.75 -4.67
CA ALA A 147 8.01 -19.18 -4.89
C ALA A 147 9.24 -19.80 -5.60
N ASP A 148 9.17 -21.07 -5.97
CA ASP A 148 10.24 -21.74 -6.70
C ASP A 148 10.48 -21.09 -8.07
N LEU A 149 11.76 -20.94 -8.41
CA LEU A 149 12.19 -20.49 -9.73
C LEU A 149 12.46 -21.71 -10.60
N LEU A 150 11.84 -21.74 -11.75
CA LEU A 150 11.98 -22.82 -12.73
C LEU A 150 12.94 -22.44 -13.85
N ASP A 151 13.60 -23.40 -14.46
CA ASP A 151 14.52 -23.17 -15.59
C ASP A 151 13.83 -22.53 -16.83
N THR A 152 12.52 -22.64 -16.89
CA THR A 152 11.68 -22.08 -17.97
C THR A 152 11.15 -20.67 -17.66
N ASP A 153 11.44 -20.14 -16.47
CA ASP A 153 10.92 -18.84 -16.06
C ASP A 153 11.67 -17.70 -16.72
N ASP A 154 10.92 -16.68 -17.12
CA ASP A 154 11.44 -15.46 -17.69
C ASP A 154 11.31 -14.27 -16.73
N CYS A 155 12.39 -13.53 -16.58
CA CYS A 155 12.40 -12.25 -15.83
C CYS A 155 11.95 -12.36 -14.38
N LEU A 156 12.18 -13.49 -13.70
CA LEU A 156 11.91 -13.68 -12.27
C LEU A 156 13.21 -13.63 -11.44
N ALA A 157 13.15 -13.06 -10.24
CA ALA A 157 14.21 -13.11 -9.24
C ALA A 157 13.66 -12.82 -7.85
N ARG A 158 14.33 -13.35 -6.81
CA ARG A 158 13.92 -13.10 -5.41
C ARG A 158 14.14 -11.65 -4.96
N ASP A 159 15.05 -10.94 -5.59
CA ASP A 159 15.35 -9.53 -5.33
C ASP A 159 14.83 -8.59 -6.42
N GLY A 160 13.91 -9.08 -7.25
CA GLY A 160 13.26 -8.31 -8.29
C GLY A 160 12.61 -7.04 -7.73
N ARG A 161 12.54 -6.02 -8.56
CA ARG A 161 11.99 -4.72 -8.15
C ARG A 161 10.66 -4.40 -8.80
N ILE A 162 10.11 -5.34 -9.52
CA ILE A 162 8.79 -5.26 -10.15
C ILE A 162 7.88 -6.26 -9.44
N MET A 163 6.97 -5.76 -8.62
CA MET A 163 6.00 -6.57 -7.90
C MET A 163 4.75 -6.72 -8.77
N ASP A 164 4.84 -7.63 -9.71
CA ASP A 164 3.91 -7.83 -10.81
C ASP A 164 3.56 -9.31 -10.89
N GLY A 165 2.84 -9.82 -9.94
CA GLY A 165 2.69 -11.26 -9.82
C GLY A 165 1.31 -11.75 -9.42
N MET A 166 0.39 -10.85 -9.05
CA MET A 166 -0.88 -11.28 -8.49
C MET A 166 -2.03 -10.39 -8.99
N LEU A 167 -3.10 -11.02 -9.46
CA LEU A 167 -4.32 -10.32 -9.88
C LEU A 167 -5.11 -9.82 -8.65
N SER A 168 -4.54 -8.86 -7.98
CA SER A 168 -5.15 -8.19 -6.83
C SER A 168 -4.67 -6.75 -6.74
N GLU A 169 -5.45 -5.84 -7.25
CA GLU A 169 -5.20 -4.40 -7.23
C GLU A 169 -5.05 -3.88 -5.80
N HIS A 170 -5.90 -4.34 -4.89
CA HIS A 170 -5.85 -3.96 -3.48
C HIS A 170 -4.52 -4.34 -2.83
N MET A 171 -4.03 -5.54 -3.10
CA MET A 171 -2.75 -6.00 -2.55
C MET A 171 -1.59 -5.21 -3.15
N CYS A 172 -1.59 -5.01 -4.46
CA CYS A 172 -0.53 -4.27 -5.16
C CYS A 172 -0.46 -2.82 -4.69
N GLU A 173 -1.60 -2.14 -4.53
CA GLU A 173 -1.62 -0.79 -3.97
C GLU A 173 -1.21 -0.77 -2.49
N GLY A 174 -1.69 -1.71 -1.68
CA GLY A 174 -1.28 -1.83 -0.28
C GLY A 174 0.22 -2.04 -0.11
N TRP A 175 0.86 -2.81 -0.99
CA TRP A 175 2.31 -2.94 -1.03
C TRP A 175 3.00 -1.64 -1.41
N LEU A 176 2.48 -0.92 -2.41
CA LEU A 176 3.00 0.40 -2.76
C LEU A 176 2.90 1.37 -1.60
N GLU A 177 1.73 1.48 -0.96
CA GLU A 177 1.54 2.34 0.20
C GLU A 177 2.55 2.02 1.31
N GLY A 178 2.69 0.73 1.67
CA GLY A 178 3.68 0.28 2.66
C GLY A 178 5.11 0.62 2.26
N TYR A 179 5.45 0.51 0.98
CA TYR A 179 6.77 0.86 0.45
C TYR A 179 7.05 2.36 0.53
N LEU A 180 6.07 3.20 0.21
CA LEU A 180 6.16 4.65 0.30
C LEU A 180 6.36 5.11 1.75
N LEU A 181 5.73 4.44 2.73
CA LEU A 181 5.91 4.72 4.16
C LEU A 181 7.36 4.62 4.60
N THR A 182 8.17 3.83 3.93
CA THR A 182 9.60 3.72 4.20
C THR A 182 10.41 4.91 3.69
N GLY A 183 9.82 5.81 2.91
CA GLY A 183 10.49 6.92 2.24
C GLY A 183 11.05 6.58 0.86
N ARG A 184 10.70 5.41 0.30
CA ARG A 184 11.08 5.01 -1.06
C ARG A 184 10.04 5.47 -2.07
N HIS A 185 10.33 5.29 -3.36
CA HIS A 185 9.52 5.74 -4.47
C HIS A 185 8.96 4.56 -5.27
N GLY A 186 7.79 4.73 -5.83
CA GLY A 186 7.19 3.74 -6.69
C GLY A 186 5.91 4.24 -7.34
N PHE A 187 5.32 3.39 -8.13
CA PHE A 187 4.00 3.62 -8.69
C PHE A 187 3.22 2.30 -8.81
N PHE A 188 1.93 2.43 -8.86
CA PHE A 188 0.98 1.37 -9.19
C PHE A 188 0.65 1.48 -10.68
N ALA A 189 0.81 0.37 -11.41
CA ALA A 189 0.45 0.28 -12.82
C ALA A 189 -0.75 -0.65 -12.98
N SER A 190 -1.80 -0.17 -13.62
CA SER A 190 -3.00 -0.97 -13.91
C SER A 190 -3.74 -0.40 -15.11
N TYR A 191 -4.81 -1.08 -15.51
CA TYR A 191 -5.74 -0.53 -16.48
C TYR A 191 -6.65 0.52 -15.84
N GLU A 192 -6.97 1.54 -16.61
CA GLU A 192 -7.90 2.60 -16.21
C GLU A 192 -9.26 2.04 -15.75
N ALA A 193 -9.71 0.95 -16.36
CA ALA A 193 -10.97 0.30 -16.03
C ALA A 193 -11.04 -0.20 -14.57
N PHE A 194 -9.90 -0.51 -13.95
CA PHE A 194 -9.82 -1.10 -12.62
C PHE A 194 -9.49 -0.12 -11.50
N ILE A 195 -9.26 1.17 -11.81
CA ILE A 195 -8.88 2.15 -10.79
C ILE A 195 -9.93 2.26 -9.66
N ARG A 196 -11.19 2.02 -9.95
CA ARG A 196 -12.27 2.06 -8.95
C ARG A 196 -12.14 0.98 -7.87
N ILE A 197 -11.43 -0.11 -8.17
CA ILE A 197 -11.17 -1.17 -7.19
C ILE A 197 -10.36 -0.63 -6.02
N VAL A 198 -9.46 0.32 -6.26
CA VAL A 198 -8.54 0.89 -5.26
C VAL A 198 -8.86 2.34 -4.88
N ASP A 199 -9.94 2.90 -5.38
CA ASP A 199 -10.35 4.29 -5.11
C ASP A 199 -10.46 4.61 -3.61
N SER A 200 -11.08 3.72 -2.84
CA SER A 200 -11.21 3.89 -1.39
C SER A 200 -9.87 3.85 -0.66
N MET A 201 -8.92 3.04 -1.12
CA MET A 201 -7.57 2.97 -0.56
C MET A 201 -6.82 4.27 -0.82
N ALA A 202 -6.84 4.76 -2.06
CA ALA A 202 -6.24 6.04 -2.42
C ALA A 202 -6.82 7.21 -1.58
N ALA A 203 -8.14 7.22 -1.36
CA ALA A 203 -8.80 8.22 -0.53
C ALA A 203 -8.38 8.11 0.95
N GLN A 204 -8.19 6.91 1.48
CA GLN A 204 -7.72 6.69 2.84
C GLN A 204 -6.23 7.08 2.97
N HIS A 205 -5.40 6.75 1.98
CA HIS A 205 -4.00 7.16 1.96
C HIS A 205 -3.86 8.69 1.99
N ALA A 206 -4.68 9.40 1.22
CA ALA A 206 -4.70 10.87 1.24
C ALA A 206 -5.09 11.44 2.61
N LYS A 207 -6.07 10.85 3.30
CA LYS A 207 -6.42 11.23 4.68
C LYS A 207 -5.29 10.95 5.65
N TRP A 208 -4.65 9.79 5.52
CA TRP A 208 -3.51 9.43 6.33
C TRP A 208 -2.35 10.41 6.15
N LEU A 209 -2.00 10.78 4.91
CA LEU A 209 -0.98 11.80 4.62
C LEU A 209 -1.29 13.14 5.28
N LYS A 210 -2.55 13.57 5.23
CA LYS A 210 -3.00 14.80 5.88
C LYS A 210 -2.74 14.78 7.39
N VAL A 211 -3.05 13.67 8.06
CA VAL A 211 -2.80 13.50 9.50
C VAL A 211 -1.30 13.43 9.79
N CYS A 212 -0.54 12.69 8.99
CA CYS A 212 0.90 12.55 9.16
C CYS A 212 1.65 13.89 9.07
N ASN A 213 1.20 14.79 8.21
CA ASN A 213 1.78 16.13 8.09
C ASN A 213 1.61 17.00 9.35
N GLN A 214 0.76 16.59 10.29
CA GLN A 214 0.59 17.27 11.58
C GLN A 214 1.55 16.73 12.66
N LEU A 215 2.25 15.62 12.39
CA LEU A 215 3.15 14.99 13.34
C LEU A 215 4.57 15.51 13.16
N SER A 216 5.06 16.26 14.17
CA SER A 216 6.36 16.93 14.11
C SER A 216 7.56 15.98 13.96
N TRP A 217 7.43 14.73 14.39
CA TRP A 217 8.50 13.74 14.33
C TRP A 217 8.54 12.96 13.00
N ARG A 218 7.47 13.06 12.19
CA ARG A 218 7.38 12.30 10.95
C ARG A 218 8.05 13.06 9.80
N GLN A 219 8.85 12.31 9.03
CA GLN A 219 9.51 12.86 7.84
C GLN A 219 8.57 12.82 6.63
N PRO A 220 8.76 13.72 5.64
CA PRO A 220 8.07 13.62 4.37
C PRO A 220 8.29 12.26 3.70
N ILE A 221 7.29 11.79 2.98
CA ILE A 221 7.36 10.57 2.18
C ILE A 221 7.06 10.87 0.71
N ALA A 222 7.41 9.94 -0.16
CA ALA A 222 7.13 10.04 -1.58
C ALA A 222 5.62 10.01 -1.88
N SER A 223 5.23 10.58 -3.00
CA SER A 223 3.84 10.61 -3.47
C SER A 223 3.35 9.20 -3.85
N LEU A 224 2.07 8.96 -3.64
CA LEU A 224 1.36 7.84 -4.25
C LEU A 224 1.11 8.17 -5.72
N ASN A 225 1.66 7.38 -6.62
CA ASN A 225 1.58 7.60 -8.06
C ASN A 225 0.90 6.43 -8.75
N PHE A 226 0.07 6.74 -9.73
CA PHE A 226 -0.60 5.77 -10.58
C PHE A 226 -0.17 5.97 -12.03
N ILE A 227 0.07 4.86 -12.73
CA ILE A 227 0.17 4.82 -14.19
C ILE A 227 -1.00 3.97 -14.66
N LEU A 228 -1.96 4.62 -15.29
CA LEU A 228 -3.16 3.97 -15.77
C LEU A 228 -3.11 3.93 -17.29
N THR A 229 -3.29 2.75 -17.84
CA THR A 229 -3.36 2.56 -19.27
C THR A 229 -4.79 2.29 -19.70
N SER A 230 -5.13 2.78 -20.88
CA SER A 230 -6.39 2.52 -21.52
C SER A 230 -6.13 2.04 -22.94
N ASN A 231 -6.69 0.87 -23.28
CA ASN A 231 -6.83 0.51 -24.68
C ASN A 231 -8.08 1.16 -25.26
N VAL A 232 -8.50 2.24 -24.63
CA VAL A 232 -9.69 2.96 -24.97
C VAL A 232 -10.91 2.05 -24.82
N TRP A 233 -11.81 2.16 -25.70
CA TRP A 233 -13.09 1.46 -25.71
C TRP A 233 -13.01 -0.05 -26.01
N GLN A 234 -11.82 -0.61 -26.08
CA GLN A 234 -11.58 -2.02 -26.42
C GLN A 234 -11.21 -2.91 -25.22
N GLN A 235 -11.41 -2.41 -24.01
CA GLN A 235 -11.13 -3.17 -22.78
C GLN A 235 -12.36 -3.87 -22.19
N ASP A 236 -13.39 -3.98 -22.92
CA ASP A 236 -14.63 -4.66 -22.56
C ASP A 236 -14.44 -6.14 -22.23
N HIS A 237 -13.35 -6.77 -22.67
CA HIS A 237 -13.01 -8.14 -22.33
C HIS A 237 -12.68 -8.37 -20.84
N ASN A 238 -12.43 -7.30 -20.08
CA ASN A 238 -12.10 -7.35 -18.66
C ASN A 238 -13.20 -6.84 -17.73
N GLY A 239 -14.36 -6.49 -18.27
CA GLY A 239 -15.45 -6.09 -17.37
C GLY A 239 -16.51 -5.26 -17.96
#